data_d2ee10de36c89236fdb45d5b83d0588b
#
_entry.id   d2ee10de36c89236fdb45d5b83d0588b
#
_cell.length_a   1.000
_cell.length_b   1.000
_cell.length_c   1.000
_cell.angle_alpha   90.00
_cell.angle_beta   90.00
_cell.angle_gamma   90.00
#
_symmetry.space_group_name_H-M   'P 1'
#
loop_
_entity.id
_entity.type
_entity.pdbx_description
1 polymer ?
#
loop_
_entity_poly.entity_id
_entity_poly.type
_entity_poly.pdbx_seq_one_letter_code
_entity_poly.pdbx_strand_id
1 'polypeptide(L)'
;MTAPVTVMTYPVRSDAEIARARLEADGIRAAVRADDEGGLNPGFYHEYGVRVVVAPEDVEDALASLGIERLDVPRSIAEAIYHHAVTSFPNESCGLVAADGDGDLAFVACLTNTDASPHRFTIDPAEHHGMVRFAERLGWTIVGAFHSHPRAEARPSRADLGGGADVDWVHLIVGPVAGRRTELRAYRYADGRADEVSVTIGP
;
A
#
# COMPACT_ATOMS: atom_id res chain seq x y z
N MET A 1 -0.79 -16.29 -22.60
CA MET A 1 0.14 -15.23 -22.16
C MET A 1 -0.42 -14.66 -20.86
N THR A 2 0.30 -14.81 -19.77
CA THR A 2 -0.05 -14.25 -18.45
C THR A 2 -0.01 -12.74 -18.52
N ALA A 3 -0.91 -12.06 -17.81
CA ALA A 3 -0.94 -10.59 -17.78
C ALA A 3 0.31 -10.05 -17.06
N PRO A 4 0.91 -8.96 -17.55
CA PRO A 4 2.06 -8.35 -16.90
C PRO A 4 1.68 -7.79 -15.53
N VAL A 5 2.64 -7.84 -14.59
CA VAL A 5 2.48 -7.43 -13.19
C VAL A 5 3.13 -6.06 -12.99
N THR A 6 2.45 -5.18 -12.26
CA THR A 6 3.03 -3.89 -11.85
C THR A 6 3.98 -4.12 -10.68
N VAL A 7 5.23 -3.71 -10.84
CA VAL A 7 6.26 -3.78 -9.78
C VAL A 7 6.38 -2.46 -9.02
N MET A 8 6.08 -1.32 -9.68
CA MET A 8 6.10 0.00 -9.04
C MET A 8 5.24 1.00 -9.82
N THR A 9 4.73 1.99 -9.11
CA THR A 9 4.00 3.13 -9.69
C THR A 9 4.70 4.44 -9.33
N TYR A 10 5.06 5.20 -10.35
CA TYR A 10 5.76 6.48 -10.20
C TYR A 10 4.83 7.67 -10.43
N PRO A 11 5.04 8.79 -9.73
CA PRO A 11 4.25 10.02 -9.95
C PRO A 11 4.46 10.62 -11.33
N VAL A 12 5.67 10.46 -11.89
CA VAL A 12 6.06 11.05 -13.17
C VAL A 12 6.71 10.02 -14.09
N ARG A 13 6.53 10.22 -15.39
CA ARG A 13 7.01 9.29 -16.42
C ARG A 13 8.52 9.14 -16.45
N SER A 14 9.27 10.22 -16.20
CA SER A 14 10.74 10.18 -16.20
C SER A 14 11.29 9.15 -15.23
N ASP A 15 10.73 9.06 -14.04
CA ASP A 15 11.18 8.14 -12.99
C ASP A 15 10.86 6.68 -13.35
N ALA A 16 9.68 6.45 -13.94
CA ALA A 16 9.32 5.14 -14.47
C ALA A 16 10.24 4.69 -15.62
N GLU A 17 10.63 5.60 -16.51
CA GLU A 17 11.56 5.30 -17.60
C GLU A 17 12.99 5.03 -17.09
N ILE A 18 13.42 5.71 -16.02
CA ILE A 18 14.70 5.41 -15.35
C ILE A 18 14.66 4.00 -14.75
N ALA A 19 13.60 3.66 -14.04
CA ALA A 19 13.42 2.33 -13.48
C ALA A 19 13.40 1.25 -14.58
N ARG A 20 12.66 1.46 -15.66
CA ARG A 20 12.64 0.57 -16.82
C ARG A 20 14.03 0.35 -17.39
N ALA A 21 14.77 1.45 -17.61
CA ALA A 21 16.12 1.37 -18.16
C ALA A 21 17.08 0.59 -17.26
N ARG A 22 16.95 0.72 -15.94
CA ARG A 22 17.71 -0.08 -14.97
C ARG A 22 17.39 -1.56 -15.09
N LEU A 23 16.10 -1.92 -15.13
CA LEU A 23 15.67 -3.32 -15.30
C LEU A 23 16.22 -3.93 -16.60
N GLU A 24 16.14 -3.18 -17.71
CA GLU A 24 16.67 -3.65 -18.98
C GLU A 24 18.20 -3.82 -18.98
N ALA A 25 18.93 -2.97 -18.24
CA ALA A 25 20.38 -3.13 -18.03
C ALA A 25 20.73 -4.41 -17.27
N ASP A 26 19.85 -4.85 -16.37
CA ASP A 26 19.98 -6.12 -15.63
C ASP A 26 19.37 -7.32 -16.39
N GLY A 27 18.96 -7.13 -17.65
CA GLY A 27 18.43 -8.18 -18.52
C GLY A 27 16.93 -8.48 -18.32
N ILE A 28 16.23 -7.70 -17.52
CA ILE A 28 14.80 -7.88 -17.19
C ILE A 28 13.97 -7.05 -18.17
N ARG A 29 13.05 -7.70 -18.90
CA ARG A 29 12.15 -7.00 -19.81
C ARG A 29 11.06 -6.27 -19.06
N ALA A 30 11.02 -4.94 -19.18
CA ALA A 30 10.05 -4.08 -18.53
C ALA A 30 9.34 -3.16 -19.52
N ALA A 31 8.12 -2.76 -19.18
CA ALA A 31 7.37 -1.76 -19.94
C ALA A 31 6.80 -0.68 -19.00
N VAL A 32 6.75 0.54 -19.49
CA VAL A 32 6.08 1.65 -18.81
C VAL A 32 4.65 1.76 -19.34
N ARG A 33 3.69 1.78 -18.43
CA ARG A 33 2.26 1.96 -18.72
C ARG A 33 1.73 3.17 -17.97
N ALA A 34 1.10 4.07 -18.70
CA ALA A 34 0.38 5.20 -18.15
C ALA A 34 -1.05 5.16 -18.69
N ASP A 35 -2.02 5.48 -17.86
CA ASP A 35 -3.43 5.61 -18.29
C ASP A 35 -3.66 7.04 -18.80
N ASP A 36 -2.87 7.46 -19.82
CA ASP A 36 -2.83 8.80 -20.42
C ASP A 36 -3.45 8.86 -21.82
N GLU A 37 -4.25 7.84 -22.19
CA GLU A 37 -4.82 7.72 -23.54
C GLU A 37 -3.77 7.83 -24.66
N GLY A 38 -2.55 7.34 -24.42
CA GLY A 38 -1.45 7.38 -25.40
C GLY A 38 -0.73 8.73 -25.45
N GLY A 39 -0.74 9.53 -24.39
CA GLY A 39 -0.09 10.83 -24.30
C GLY A 39 -0.95 12.01 -24.74
N LEU A 40 -2.22 11.76 -25.07
CA LEU A 40 -3.17 12.80 -25.49
C LEU A 40 -3.69 13.65 -24.33
N ASN A 41 -3.53 13.18 -23.09
CA ASN A 41 -4.06 13.86 -21.91
C ASN A 41 -3.06 13.86 -20.74
N PRO A 42 -2.00 14.70 -20.79
CA PRO A 42 -0.96 14.73 -19.75
C PRO A 42 -1.47 15.08 -18.33
N GLY A 43 -2.70 15.61 -18.22
CA GLY A 43 -3.33 15.90 -16.93
C GLY A 43 -3.78 14.67 -16.16
N PHE A 44 -3.93 13.51 -16.80
CA PHE A 44 -4.33 12.25 -16.16
C PHE A 44 -3.21 11.51 -15.42
N TYR A 45 -1.94 11.89 -15.59
CA TYR A 45 -0.81 11.35 -14.82
C TYR A 45 -0.98 11.55 -13.32
N HIS A 46 -1.70 12.58 -12.91
CA HIS A 46 -1.94 12.88 -11.51
C HIS A 46 -2.96 11.96 -10.83
N GLU A 47 -3.79 11.25 -11.61
CA GLU A 47 -4.86 10.42 -11.06
C GLU A 47 -4.47 8.94 -10.85
N TYR A 48 -3.55 8.39 -11.67
CA TYR A 48 -3.25 6.93 -11.65
C TYR A 48 -1.76 6.58 -11.63
N GLY A 49 -0.86 7.57 -11.76
CA GLY A 49 0.57 7.36 -11.82
C GLY A 49 1.04 6.61 -13.08
N VAL A 50 2.35 6.43 -13.19
CA VAL A 50 3.01 5.74 -14.28
C VAL A 50 3.58 4.42 -13.77
N ARG A 51 3.07 3.30 -14.29
CA ARG A 51 3.40 1.95 -13.80
C ARG A 51 4.54 1.34 -14.59
N VAL A 52 5.50 0.75 -13.88
CA VAL A 52 6.49 -0.16 -14.45
C VAL A 52 5.96 -1.58 -14.30
N VAL A 53 5.86 -2.30 -15.42
CA VAL A 53 5.33 -3.66 -15.45
C VAL A 53 6.35 -4.63 -16.04
N VAL A 54 6.38 -5.84 -15.53
CA VAL A 54 7.23 -6.95 -15.99
C VAL A 54 6.39 -8.22 -16.19
N ALA A 55 6.97 -9.27 -16.74
CA ALA A 55 6.34 -10.58 -16.76
C ALA A 55 6.24 -11.15 -15.33
N PRO A 56 5.22 -11.99 -15.02
CA PRO A 56 5.05 -12.54 -13.67
C PRO A 56 6.27 -13.28 -13.14
N GLU A 57 6.99 -13.97 -14.01
CA GLU A 57 8.22 -14.71 -13.71
C GLU A 57 9.41 -13.80 -13.34
N ASP A 58 9.40 -12.54 -13.77
CA ASP A 58 10.49 -11.59 -13.58
C ASP A 58 10.27 -10.67 -12.35
N VAL A 59 9.16 -10.82 -11.63
CA VAL A 59 8.77 -9.89 -10.55
C VAL A 59 9.81 -9.82 -9.43
N GLU A 60 10.29 -10.96 -8.94
CA GLU A 60 11.25 -10.99 -7.83
C GLU A 60 12.58 -10.34 -8.23
N ASP A 61 13.10 -10.71 -9.40
CA ASP A 61 14.35 -10.13 -9.90
C ASP A 61 14.22 -8.61 -10.16
N ALA A 62 13.05 -8.18 -10.65
CA ALA A 62 12.78 -6.76 -10.88
C ALA A 62 12.73 -5.96 -9.58
N LEU A 63 12.05 -6.46 -8.54
CA LEU A 63 12.01 -5.82 -7.23
C LEU A 63 13.41 -5.75 -6.60
N ALA A 64 14.17 -6.84 -6.65
CA ALA A 64 15.55 -6.88 -6.17
C ALA A 64 16.46 -5.89 -6.92
N SER A 65 16.36 -5.84 -8.25
CA SER A 65 17.11 -4.90 -9.09
C SER A 65 16.80 -3.44 -8.73
N LEU A 66 15.54 -3.12 -8.50
CA LEU A 66 15.09 -1.77 -8.12
C LEU A 66 15.35 -1.45 -6.64
N GLY A 67 15.70 -2.45 -5.81
CA GLY A 67 15.83 -2.29 -4.36
C GLY A 67 14.50 -2.02 -3.67
N ILE A 68 13.40 -2.56 -4.23
CA ILE A 68 12.05 -2.37 -3.71
C ILE A 68 11.70 -3.53 -2.78
N GLU A 69 11.27 -3.19 -1.57
CA GLU A 69 10.72 -4.16 -0.63
C GLU A 69 9.38 -4.70 -1.15
N ARG A 70 9.11 -5.99 -0.96
CA ARG A 70 7.85 -6.64 -1.28
C ARG A 70 7.10 -7.00 -0.01
N LEU A 71 5.80 -6.78 -0.01
CA LEU A 71 4.87 -7.21 1.02
C LEU A 71 3.83 -8.14 0.39
N ASP A 72 3.81 -9.38 0.83
CA ASP A 72 2.75 -10.32 0.49
C ASP A 72 1.58 -10.13 1.44
N VAL A 73 0.43 -9.72 0.89
CA VAL A 73 -0.80 -9.50 1.66
C VAL A 73 -1.77 -10.65 1.36
N PRO A 74 -2.11 -11.50 2.33
CA PRO A 74 -3.15 -12.51 2.16
C PRO A 74 -4.46 -11.88 1.67
N ARG A 75 -5.14 -12.55 0.72
CA ARG A 75 -6.42 -12.07 0.18
C ARG A 75 -7.43 -11.75 1.27
N SER A 76 -7.53 -12.60 2.29
CA SER A 76 -8.43 -12.40 3.42
C SER A 76 -8.18 -11.09 4.18
N ILE A 77 -6.91 -10.71 4.33
CA ILE A 77 -6.51 -9.43 4.95
C ILE A 77 -6.90 -8.26 4.05
N ALA A 78 -6.58 -8.33 2.76
CA ALA A 78 -6.95 -7.30 1.80
C ALA A 78 -8.48 -7.09 1.75
N GLU A 79 -9.27 -8.18 1.67
CA GLU A 79 -10.73 -8.13 1.67
C GLU A 79 -11.31 -7.53 2.95
N ALA A 80 -10.75 -7.87 4.12
CA ALA A 80 -11.17 -7.28 5.40
C ALA A 80 -10.91 -5.77 5.44
N ILE A 81 -9.75 -5.31 4.95
CA ILE A 81 -9.42 -3.89 4.84
C ILE A 81 -10.39 -3.17 3.90
N TYR A 82 -10.63 -3.72 2.68
CA TYR A 82 -11.58 -3.15 1.72
C TYR A 82 -12.99 -3.07 2.30
N HIS A 83 -13.46 -4.14 2.93
CA HIS A 83 -14.80 -4.17 3.54
C HIS A 83 -14.93 -3.12 4.63
N HIS A 84 -13.92 -3.01 5.52
CA HIS A 84 -13.93 -2.01 6.59
C HIS A 84 -13.90 -0.58 6.03
N ALA A 85 -13.12 -0.32 4.98
CA ALA A 85 -13.09 0.97 4.32
C ALA A 85 -14.47 1.37 3.72
N VAL A 86 -15.15 0.43 3.07
CA VAL A 86 -16.49 0.66 2.50
C VAL A 86 -17.53 0.90 3.58
N THR A 87 -17.50 0.12 4.68
CA THR A 87 -18.49 0.26 5.76
C THR A 87 -18.27 1.49 6.63
N SER A 88 -17.04 2.01 6.70
CA SER A 88 -16.71 3.24 7.44
C SER A 88 -17.00 4.52 6.65
N PHE A 89 -17.20 4.39 5.31
CA PHE A 89 -17.46 5.56 4.48
C PHE A 89 -18.66 6.37 5.00
N PRO A 90 -18.62 7.73 5.07
CA PRO A 90 -17.62 8.62 4.46
C PRO A 90 -16.38 8.92 5.31
N ASN A 91 -16.21 8.30 6.46
CA ASN A 91 -15.06 8.50 7.35
C ASN A 91 -13.90 7.58 6.94
N GLU A 92 -12.69 7.93 7.34
CA GLU A 92 -11.55 7.03 7.25
C GLU A 92 -11.74 5.82 8.17
N SER A 93 -11.49 4.63 7.65
CA SER A 93 -11.30 3.42 8.45
C SER A 93 -9.86 3.32 8.91
N CYS A 94 -9.62 2.61 9.99
CA CYS A 94 -8.27 2.34 10.48
C CYS A 94 -8.18 0.99 11.19
N GLY A 95 -6.96 0.56 11.41
CA GLY A 95 -6.70 -0.67 12.16
C GLY A 95 -5.22 -1.03 12.18
N LEU A 96 -4.93 -2.22 12.72
CA LEU A 96 -3.59 -2.74 12.90
C LEU A 96 -3.40 -4.02 12.10
N VAL A 97 -2.18 -4.29 11.66
CA VAL A 97 -1.78 -5.55 11.05
C VAL A 97 -0.73 -6.24 11.91
N ALA A 98 -0.85 -7.55 12.02
CA ALA A 98 0.07 -8.39 12.78
C ALA A 98 0.69 -9.45 11.87
N ALA A 99 1.96 -9.73 12.11
CA ALA A 99 2.69 -10.84 11.51
C ALA A 99 2.87 -11.98 12.52
N ASP A 100 2.98 -13.19 12.01
CA ASP A 100 3.30 -14.38 12.80
C ASP A 100 4.81 -14.49 13.09
N GLY A 101 5.22 -15.63 13.65
CA GLY A 101 6.62 -15.88 14.02
C GLY A 101 7.59 -15.99 12.84
N ASP A 102 7.07 -16.22 11.62
CA ASP A 102 7.85 -16.28 10.38
C ASP A 102 7.93 -14.90 9.67
N GLY A 103 7.17 -13.91 10.18
CA GLY A 103 7.12 -12.55 9.66
C GLY A 103 6.05 -12.33 8.58
N ASP A 104 5.23 -13.35 8.31
CA ASP A 104 4.15 -13.26 7.35
C ASP A 104 2.92 -12.58 7.95
N LEU A 105 2.22 -11.73 7.17
CA LEU A 105 0.99 -11.11 7.63
C LEU A 105 -0.07 -12.17 7.94
N ALA A 106 -0.41 -12.30 9.22
CA ALA A 106 -1.31 -13.32 9.73
C ALA A 106 -2.70 -12.79 10.09
N PHE A 107 -2.81 -11.52 10.46
CA PHE A 107 -4.05 -10.95 10.97
C PHE A 107 -4.18 -9.45 10.70
N VAL A 108 -5.41 -8.99 10.53
CA VAL A 108 -5.79 -7.58 10.52
C VAL A 108 -6.90 -7.32 11.53
N ALA A 109 -6.71 -6.30 12.36
CA ALA A 109 -7.73 -5.79 13.28
C ALA A 109 -8.36 -4.52 12.68
N CYS A 110 -9.63 -4.60 12.32
CA CYS A 110 -10.44 -3.45 11.95
C CYS A 110 -10.88 -2.74 13.23
N LEU A 111 -10.40 -1.51 13.45
CA LEU A 111 -10.56 -0.79 14.69
C LEU A 111 -11.36 0.50 14.51
N THR A 112 -11.83 1.06 15.62
CA THR A 112 -12.64 2.28 15.62
C THR A 112 -11.76 3.50 15.39
N ASN A 113 -12.16 4.33 14.41
CA ASN A 113 -11.64 5.68 14.25
C ASN A 113 -12.39 6.64 15.17
N THR A 114 -11.76 7.05 16.27
CA THR A 114 -12.39 7.93 17.28
C THR A 114 -12.62 9.34 16.78
N ASP A 115 -11.90 9.80 15.75
CA ASP A 115 -12.12 11.12 15.14
C ASP A 115 -13.41 11.17 14.30
N ALA A 116 -13.92 10.02 13.85
CA ALA A 116 -15.06 9.92 12.95
C ALA A 116 -14.99 10.93 11.79
N SER A 117 -13.80 11.05 11.18
CA SER A 117 -13.46 12.08 10.20
C SER A 117 -13.14 11.48 8.83
N PRO A 118 -13.49 12.17 7.73
CA PRO A 118 -13.10 11.77 6.38
C PRO A 118 -11.66 12.17 5.99
N HIS A 119 -10.87 12.75 6.89
CA HIS A 119 -9.56 13.35 6.59
C HIS A 119 -8.47 13.01 7.62
N ARG A 120 -8.79 12.26 8.65
CA ARG A 120 -7.85 11.81 9.66
C ARG A 120 -8.43 10.67 10.47
N PHE A 121 -7.55 9.93 11.12
CA PHE A 121 -7.95 8.88 12.03
C PHE A 121 -7.11 8.89 13.31
N THR A 122 -7.74 8.44 14.36
CA THR A 122 -7.10 8.05 15.62
C THR A 122 -7.69 6.72 16.02
N ILE A 123 -6.84 5.70 16.12
CA ILE A 123 -7.27 4.37 16.58
C ILE A 123 -7.70 4.48 18.04
N ASP A 124 -8.85 3.87 18.40
CA ASP A 124 -9.27 3.81 19.80
C ASP A 124 -8.18 3.19 20.68
N PRO A 125 -7.71 3.91 21.73
CA PRO A 125 -6.57 3.45 22.53
C PRO A 125 -6.84 2.13 23.29
N ALA A 126 -8.09 1.86 23.68
CA ALA A 126 -8.44 0.63 24.38
C ALA A 126 -8.44 -0.56 23.42
N GLU A 127 -8.97 -0.37 22.20
CA GLU A 127 -8.92 -1.39 21.14
C GLU A 127 -7.47 -1.63 20.70
N HIS A 128 -6.67 -0.59 20.53
CA HIS A 128 -5.23 -0.71 20.21
C HIS A 128 -4.53 -1.58 21.26
N HIS A 129 -4.63 -1.23 22.54
CA HIS A 129 -4.03 -2.00 23.63
C HIS A 129 -4.55 -3.44 23.68
N GLY A 130 -5.85 -3.62 23.46
CA GLY A 130 -6.47 -4.94 23.39
C GLY A 130 -5.88 -5.80 22.28
N MET A 131 -5.63 -5.19 21.10
CA MET A 131 -5.05 -5.89 19.96
C MET A 131 -3.59 -6.29 20.19
N VAL A 132 -2.78 -5.40 20.77
CA VAL A 132 -1.38 -5.73 21.13
C VAL A 132 -1.36 -6.95 22.07
N ARG A 133 -2.19 -6.93 23.12
CA ARG A 133 -2.29 -8.06 24.07
C ARG A 133 -2.80 -9.35 23.42
N PHE A 134 -3.67 -9.23 22.42
CA PHE A 134 -4.16 -10.38 21.67
C PHE A 134 -3.04 -11.00 20.82
N ALA A 135 -2.31 -10.18 20.06
CA ALA A 135 -1.20 -10.61 19.24
C ALA A 135 -0.11 -11.30 20.08
N GLU A 136 0.31 -10.70 21.20
CA GLU A 136 1.29 -11.27 22.11
C GLU A 136 0.91 -12.70 22.59
N ARG A 137 -0.36 -12.94 22.92
CA ARG A 137 -0.82 -14.27 23.34
C ARG A 137 -0.73 -15.35 22.26
N LEU A 138 -0.73 -14.93 20.99
CA LEU A 138 -0.58 -15.83 19.83
C LEU A 138 0.87 -15.96 19.37
N GLY A 139 1.80 -15.23 19.99
CA GLY A 139 3.19 -15.15 19.53
C GLY A 139 3.34 -14.31 18.26
N TRP A 140 2.39 -13.43 17.98
CA TRP A 140 2.40 -12.51 16.85
C TRP A 140 2.92 -11.14 17.25
N THR A 141 3.38 -10.38 16.27
CA THR A 141 3.88 -9.01 16.44
C THR A 141 3.03 -8.03 15.62
N ILE A 142 2.65 -6.90 16.21
CA ILE A 142 2.08 -5.79 15.43
C ILE A 142 3.19 -5.19 14.58
N VAL A 143 3.02 -5.25 13.26
CA VAL A 143 4.04 -4.82 12.29
C VAL A 143 3.60 -3.61 11.48
N GLY A 144 2.39 -3.11 11.69
CA GLY A 144 1.91 -1.96 10.95
C GLY A 144 0.48 -1.56 11.27
N ALA A 145 0.06 -0.53 10.56
CA ALA A 145 -1.30 -0.01 10.60
C ALA A 145 -1.88 0.12 9.19
N PHE A 146 -3.19 0.16 9.10
CA PHE A 146 -3.86 0.57 7.88
C PHE A 146 -4.84 1.70 8.13
N HIS A 147 -5.09 2.50 7.07
CA HIS A 147 -6.21 3.43 7.03
C HIS A 147 -6.76 3.57 5.61
N SER A 148 -7.93 4.20 5.49
CA SER A 148 -8.54 4.45 4.20
C SER A 148 -8.62 5.93 3.87
N HIS A 149 -8.49 6.23 2.57
CA HIS A 149 -8.82 7.52 1.99
C HIS A 149 -10.19 7.46 1.31
N PRO A 150 -11.23 8.10 1.88
CA PRO A 150 -12.57 8.03 1.29
C PRO A 150 -12.66 8.53 -0.14
N ARG A 151 -11.91 9.59 -0.49
CA ARG A 151 -11.96 10.26 -1.79
C ARG A 151 -10.59 10.49 -2.44
N ALA A 152 -9.50 10.43 -1.68
CA ALA A 152 -8.15 10.62 -2.18
C ALA A 152 -7.52 9.28 -2.59
N GLU A 153 -6.48 9.33 -3.40
CA GLU A 153 -5.66 8.18 -3.76
C GLU A 153 -5.04 7.51 -2.53
N ALA A 154 -4.64 6.25 -2.68
CA ALA A 154 -3.92 5.48 -1.66
C ALA A 154 -2.46 5.94 -1.52
N ARG A 155 -2.24 7.22 -1.25
CA ARG A 155 -0.92 7.84 -1.05
C ARG A 155 -0.87 8.58 0.27
N PRO A 156 0.25 8.52 1.02
CA PRO A 156 0.38 9.22 2.28
C PRO A 156 0.15 10.73 2.15
N SER A 157 -0.70 11.26 3.01
CA SER A 157 -0.88 12.69 3.18
C SER A 157 0.20 13.29 4.10
N ARG A 158 0.25 14.61 4.20
CA ARG A 158 1.15 15.27 5.17
C ARG A 158 0.80 14.94 6.63
N ALA A 159 -0.47 14.68 6.89
CA ALA A 159 -0.92 14.30 8.24
C ALA A 159 -0.40 12.90 8.59
N ASP A 160 -0.44 11.96 7.66
CA ASP A 160 0.04 10.59 7.85
C ASP A 160 1.54 10.55 8.17
N LEU A 161 2.33 11.38 7.47
CA LEU A 161 3.78 11.49 7.70
C LEU A 161 4.14 12.15 9.03
N GLY A 162 3.25 12.98 9.59
CA GLY A 162 3.45 13.69 10.87
C GLY A 162 2.98 12.92 12.10
N GLY A 163 2.31 11.79 11.94
CA GLY A 163 1.58 11.08 12.99
C GLY A 163 2.42 10.27 13.98
N GLY A 164 3.75 10.36 13.95
CA GLY A 164 4.62 9.64 14.92
C GLY A 164 4.62 8.12 14.72
N ALA A 165 4.46 7.68 13.49
CA ALA A 165 4.53 6.27 13.14
C ALA A 165 5.89 5.66 13.51
N ASP A 166 5.86 4.43 14.06
CA ASP A 166 7.06 3.65 14.29
C ASP A 166 7.81 3.46 12.96
N VAL A 167 9.10 3.74 12.96
CA VAL A 167 9.95 3.70 11.74
C VAL A 167 9.96 2.32 11.06
N ASP A 168 9.72 1.25 11.83
CA ASP A 168 9.73 -0.13 11.30
C ASP A 168 8.34 -0.63 10.86
N TRP A 169 7.30 0.20 11.01
CA TRP A 169 5.95 -0.20 10.66
C TRP A 169 5.68 -0.08 9.17
N VAL A 170 4.91 -1.04 8.65
CA VAL A 170 4.30 -0.92 7.33
C VAL A 170 2.96 -0.19 7.44
N HIS A 171 2.73 0.78 6.57
CA HIS A 171 1.49 1.54 6.50
C HIS A 171 0.72 1.16 5.24
N LEU A 172 -0.40 0.47 5.41
CA LEU A 172 -1.29 0.11 4.32
C LEU A 172 -2.33 1.23 4.14
N ILE A 173 -2.47 1.73 2.93
CA ILE A 173 -3.47 2.75 2.59
C ILE A 173 -4.40 2.19 1.53
N VAL A 174 -5.71 2.27 1.75
CA VAL A 174 -6.72 1.90 0.77
C VAL A 174 -7.49 3.13 0.28
N GLY A 175 -7.55 3.33 -1.02
CA GLY A 175 -8.26 4.50 -1.60
C GLY A 175 -8.19 4.57 -3.13
N PRO A 176 -8.98 5.47 -3.74
CA PRO A 176 -10.15 6.13 -3.16
C PRO A 176 -11.33 5.16 -2.96
N VAL A 177 -11.96 5.16 -1.79
CA VAL A 177 -13.09 4.25 -1.48
C VAL A 177 -14.31 4.55 -2.34
N ALA A 178 -14.59 5.83 -2.58
CA ALA A 178 -15.68 6.28 -3.46
C ALA A 178 -15.33 6.27 -4.95
N GLY A 179 -14.13 5.80 -5.31
CA GLY A 179 -13.64 5.79 -6.67
C GLY A 179 -14.15 4.60 -7.50
N ARG A 180 -13.93 4.67 -8.82
CA ARG A 180 -14.20 3.54 -9.72
C ARG A 180 -13.19 2.40 -9.55
N ARG A 181 -12.02 2.72 -9.03
CA ARG A 181 -10.92 1.78 -8.80
C ARG A 181 -10.30 2.10 -7.44
N THR A 182 -10.49 1.21 -6.50
CA THR A 182 -9.88 1.27 -5.18
C THR A 182 -8.59 0.47 -5.19
N GLU A 183 -7.50 1.05 -4.71
CA GLU A 183 -6.20 0.40 -4.63
C GLU A 183 -5.79 0.22 -3.17
N LEU A 184 -5.03 -0.83 -2.88
CA LEU A 184 -4.33 -1.05 -1.63
C LEU A 184 -2.83 -0.87 -1.90
N ARG A 185 -2.20 0.07 -1.20
CA ARG A 185 -0.76 0.34 -1.29
C ARG A 185 -0.11 0.26 0.06
N ALA A 186 1.17 0.01 0.09
CA ALA A 186 1.96 -0.09 1.31
C ALA A 186 3.13 0.89 1.28
N TYR A 187 3.49 1.42 2.46
CA TYR A 187 4.57 2.39 2.62
C TYR A 187 5.33 2.13 3.92
N ARG A 188 6.64 2.44 3.90
CA ARG A 188 7.41 2.67 5.12
C ARG A 188 7.68 4.15 5.28
N TYR A 189 7.59 4.64 6.51
CA TYR A 189 7.84 6.04 6.80
C TYR A 189 9.21 6.20 7.46
N ALA A 190 10.06 7.05 6.90
CA ALA A 190 11.35 7.40 7.46
C ALA A 190 11.67 8.86 7.15
N ASP A 191 12.17 9.61 8.13
CA ASP A 191 12.65 10.99 7.97
C ASP A 191 11.64 11.93 7.28
N GLY A 192 10.35 11.76 7.55
CA GLY A 192 9.27 12.55 6.93
C GLY A 192 9.02 12.22 5.46
N ARG A 193 9.49 11.07 4.98
CA ARG A 193 9.27 10.52 3.65
C ARG A 193 8.45 9.24 3.74
N ALA A 194 7.87 8.86 2.62
CA ALA A 194 7.20 7.58 2.44
C ALA A 194 7.86 6.85 1.27
N ASP A 195 8.45 5.71 1.56
CA ASP A 195 8.97 4.79 0.56
C ASP A 195 7.90 3.73 0.27
N GLU A 196 7.52 3.60 -0.99
CA GLU A 196 6.48 2.65 -1.41
C GLU A 196 7.04 1.22 -1.37
N VAL A 197 6.27 0.31 -0.76
CA VAL A 197 6.52 -1.12 -0.70
C VAL A 197 5.63 -1.79 -1.74
N SER A 198 6.17 -2.67 -2.58
CA SER A 198 5.38 -3.38 -3.58
C SER A 198 4.41 -4.37 -2.92
N VAL A 199 3.10 -4.25 -3.21
CA VAL A 199 2.07 -5.14 -2.64
C VAL A 199 1.72 -6.23 -3.63
N THR A 200 1.78 -7.48 -3.17
CA THR A 200 1.22 -8.64 -3.88
C THR A 200 0.08 -9.24 -3.06
N ILE A 201 -1.12 -9.29 -3.63
CA ILE A 201 -2.26 -9.94 -2.96
C ILE A 201 -2.24 -11.43 -3.35
N GLY A 202 -1.93 -12.25 -2.36
CA GLY A 202 -1.86 -13.70 -2.49
C GLY A 202 -3.24 -14.39 -2.55
N PRO A 203 -3.26 -15.70 -2.76
CA PRO A 203 -4.48 -16.51 -2.77
C PRO A 203 -5.20 -16.52 -1.41
#